data_feba241c4feae05235a67dc562015f0f
#
_entry.id   feba241c4feae05235a67dc562015f0f
#
_cell.length_a   1.000
_cell.length_b   1.000
_cell.length_c   1.000
_cell.angle_alpha   90.00
_cell.angle_beta   90.00
_cell.angle_gamma   90.00
#
_symmetry.space_group_name_H-M   'P 1'
#
loop_
_entity.id
_entity.type
_entity.pdbx_description
1 polymer ?
#
loop_
_entity_poly.entity_id
_entity_poly.type
_entity_poly.pdbx_seq_one_letter_code
_entity_poly.pdbx_strand_id
1 'polypeptide(L)'
;MCKILCSTGALIGLPNNRNYKLLKPLSKELLCDGFEFMMYSSWYDKTDEITGFLQDTGLYTPVMHCEKHIGEAISKNETDEALCLFKINCNMAQEINASKLVIHLWDGITSDQNFQNNLRLYKELEEISNSYGLCLLVENVVCNAGNPMKHWLELAECYPGINFVFDTKMAAFHQQLELLYSEEYKWLWQDGHIKHYHINDYAGGYMEWEKLRSLPLGAGNIDFKKFFSFIHKVKYNDTFTIEATAFNQNGEVDTDMLNRCFENVRHYLKEI
;
A
#
# COMPACT_ATOMS: atom_id res chain seq x y z
N MET A 1 7.60 7.93 -17.25
CA MET A 1 6.31 7.23 -17.45
C MET A 1 6.00 6.48 -16.18
N CYS A 2 4.80 6.62 -15.64
CA CYS A 2 4.39 5.92 -14.43
C CYS A 2 4.51 4.39 -14.59
N LYS A 3 4.84 3.70 -13.52
CA LYS A 3 4.84 2.23 -13.45
C LYS A 3 3.56 1.76 -12.77
N ILE A 4 2.92 0.74 -13.33
CA ILE A 4 1.71 0.13 -12.76
C ILE A 4 2.09 -1.24 -12.22
N LEU A 5 2.04 -1.38 -10.90
CA LEU A 5 2.39 -2.58 -10.18
C LEU A 5 1.14 -3.39 -9.84
N CYS A 6 1.32 -4.67 -9.56
CA CYS A 6 0.32 -5.54 -8.97
C CYS A 6 0.69 -5.82 -7.51
N SER A 7 -0.22 -5.63 -6.57
CA SER A 7 -0.01 -6.12 -5.21
C SER A 7 0.02 -7.65 -5.20
N THR A 8 1.05 -8.22 -4.59
CA THR A 8 1.05 -9.69 -4.40
C THR A 8 -0.07 -10.16 -3.48
N GLY A 9 -0.63 -9.25 -2.66
CA GLY A 9 -1.84 -9.51 -1.88
C GLY A 9 -3.09 -9.78 -2.72
N ALA A 10 -3.15 -9.31 -3.97
CA ALA A 10 -4.20 -9.65 -4.92
C ALA A 10 -4.10 -11.11 -5.43
N LEU A 11 -2.90 -11.68 -5.39
CA LEU A 11 -2.55 -12.97 -6.00
C LEU A 11 -2.35 -14.07 -4.96
N ILE A 12 -1.85 -13.72 -3.80
CA ILE A 12 -1.44 -14.63 -2.73
C ILE A 12 -2.27 -14.32 -1.48
N GLY A 13 -3.06 -15.29 -1.03
CA GLY A 13 -3.95 -15.11 0.11
C GLY A 13 -4.36 -16.44 0.73
N LEU A 14 -5.30 -16.40 1.67
CA LEU A 14 -5.84 -17.62 2.29
C LEU A 14 -6.40 -18.62 1.28
N PRO A 15 -7.09 -18.20 0.19
CA PRO A 15 -7.64 -19.16 -0.79
C PRO A 15 -6.60 -20.06 -1.44
N ASN A 16 -5.37 -19.62 -1.58
CA ASN A 16 -4.26 -20.43 -2.13
C ASN A 16 -3.16 -20.73 -1.10
N ASN A 17 -3.52 -20.74 0.20
CA ASN A 17 -2.63 -21.03 1.32
C ASN A 17 -1.38 -20.14 1.37
N ARG A 18 -1.48 -18.90 0.90
CA ARG A 18 -0.38 -17.94 0.81
C ARG A 18 0.84 -18.52 0.11
N ASN A 19 0.62 -19.28 -0.97
CA ASN A 19 1.70 -19.94 -1.72
C ASN A 19 2.40 -18.93 -2.64
N TYR A 20 3.49 -18.32 -2.16
CA TYR A 20 4.29 -17.33 -2.90
C TYR A 20 4.89 -17.89 -4.20
N LYS A 21 5.07 -19.21 -4.34
CA LYS A 21 5.61 -19.84 -5.56
C LYS A 21 4.71 -19.66 -6.78
N LEU A 22 3.41 -19.32 -6.56
CA LEU A 22 2.47 -18.96 -7.62
C LEU A 22 2.83 -17.64 -8.33
N LEU A 23 3.62 -16.76 -7.70
CA LEU A 23 4.03 -15.50 -8.33
C LEU A 23 4.79 -15.71 -9.64
N LYS A 24 5.62 -16.76 -9.74
CA LYS A 24 6.40 -17.05 -10.96
C LYS A 24 5.54 -17.41 -12.17
N PRO A 25 4.56 -18.31 -12.11
CA PRO A 25 3.65 -18.55 -13.25
C PRO A 25 2.72 -17.35 -13.49
N LEU A 26 2.10 -16.77 -12.46
CA LEU A 26 1.15 -15.66 -12.60
C LEU A 26 1.81 -14.40 -13.22
N SER A 27 3.08 -14.12 -12.90
CA SER A 27 3.78 -12.96 -13.47
C SER A 27 3.88 -13.00 -15.01
N LYS A 28 3.78 -14.17 -15.62
CA LYS A 28 3.81 -14.31 -17.09
C LYS A 28 2.47 -14.00 -17.76
N GLU A 29 1.38 -14.01 -16.98
CA GLU A 29 0.02 -13.78 -17.45
C GLU A 29 -0.42 -12.34 -17.22
N LEU A 30 0.26 -11.64 -16.31
CA LEU A 30 -0.12 -10.29 -15.87
C LEU A 30 0.56 -9.21 -16.71
N LEU A 31 -0.22 -8.21 -17.11
CA LEU A 31 0.22 -7.05 -17.88
C LEU A 31 0.76 -5.90 -17.03
N CYS A 32 1.08 -6.13 -15.76
CA CYS A 32 1.69 -5.12 -14.89
C CYS A 32 3.17 -4.86 -15.22
N ASP A 33 3.72 -3.75 -14.74
CA ASP A 33 5.13 -3.39 -14.94
C ASP A 33 6.05 -3.97 -13.86
N GLY A 34 5.48 -4.57 -12.81
CA GLY A 34 6.18 -5.13 -11.66
C GLY A 34 5.21 -5.41 -10.51
N PHE A 35 5.75 -5.63 -9.32
CA PHE A 35 4.97 -6.03 -8.15
C PHE A 35 5.26 -5.16 -6.96
N GLU A 36 4.24 -4.98 -6.11
CA GLU A 36 4.41 -4.63 -4.72
C GLU A 36 4.33 -5.90 -3.89
N PHE A 37 5.41 -6.23 -3.20
CA PHE A 37 5.46 -7.46 -2.41
C PHE A 37 4.86 -7.23 -1.03
N MET A 38 3.79 -7.96 -0.72
CA MET A 38 3.13 -7.91 0.59
C MET A 38 3.68 -8.97 1.53
N MET A 39 4.14 -8.57 2.70
CA MET A 39 4.58 -9.48 3.76
C MET A 39 3.42 -10.00 4.58
N TYR A 40 3.51 -11.24 5.02
CA TYR A 40 2.54 -11.88 5.92
C TYR A 40 3.21 -12.41 7.19
N SER A 41 2.52 -12.33 8.33
CA SER A 41 3.00 -12.83 9.61
C SER A 41 3.41 -14.30 9.59
N SER A 42 2.73 -15.12 8.79
CA SER A 42 3.03 -16.55 8.62
C SER A 42 4.32 -16.83 7.82
N TRP A 43 5.07 -15.81 7.43
CA TRP A 43 6.29 -15.94 6.64
C TRP A 43 7.57 -15.52 7.37
N TYR A 44 7.48 -15.06 8.61
CA TYR A 44 8.66 -14.62 9.36
C TYR A 44 9.70 -15.70 9.58
N ASP A 45 9.29 -16.99 9.61
CA ASP A 45 10.17 -18.16 9.70
C ASP A 45 10.72 -18.64 8.33
N LYS A 46 10.37 -17.96 7.23
CA LYS A 46 10.71 -18.34 5.85
C LYS A 46 11.24 -17.18 5.01
N THR A 47 11.63 -16.09 5.64
CA THR A 47 12.07 -14.88 4.92
C THR A 47 13.19 -15.17 3.92
N ASP A 48 14.22 -15.94 4.34
CA ASP A 48 15.34 -16.29 3.48
C ASP A 48 14.90 -17.15 2.26
N GLU A 49 14.00 -18.13 2.48
CA GLU A 49 13.46 -18.96 1.40
C GLU A 49 12.68 -18.11 0.38
N ILE A 50 11.83 -17.21 0.88
CA ILE A 50 10.98 -16.34 0.05
C ILE A 50 11.85 -15.33 -0.71
N THR A 51 12.80 -14.71 -0.04
CA THR A 51 13.73 -13.76 -0.64
C THR A 51 14.57 -14.42 -1.75
N GLY A 52 15.15 -15.59 -1.46
CA GLY A 52 15.88 -16.38 -2.47
C GLY A 52 15.00 -16.72 -3.69
N PHE A 53 13.74 -17.11 -3.44
CA PHE A 53 12.78 -17.36 -4.53
C PHE A 53 12.51 -16.12 -5.37
N LEU A 54 12.30 -14.94 -4.75
CA LEU A 54 12.05 -13.70 -5.46
C LEU A 54 13.27 -13.27 -6.30
N GLN A 55 14.47 -13.40 -5.76
CA GLN A 55 15.73 -13.13 -6.47
C GLN A 55 15.89 -14.07 -7.67
N ASP A 56 15.66 -15.38 -7.51
CA ASP A 56 15.75 -16.39 -8.56
C ASP A 56 14.71 -16.20 -9.68
N THR A 57 13.56 -15.60 -9.36
CA THR A 57 12.54 -15.31 -10.38
C THR A 57 12.86 -14.07 -11.20
N GLY A 58 13.70 -13.16 -10.71
CA GLY A 58 14.00 -11.88 -11.32
C GLY A 58 12.77 -10.95 -11.43
N LEU A 59 11.77 -11.12 -10.57
CA LEU A 59 10.60 -10.25 -10.54
C LEU A 59 11.00 -8.84 -10.13
N TYR A 60 10.50 -7.84 -10.86
CA TYR A 60 10.70 -6.44 -10.49
C TYR A 60 9.76 -6.06 -9.36
N THR A 61 10.30 -5.81 -8.17
CA THR A 61 9.57 -5.52 -6.94
C THR A 61 10.05 -4.22 -6.29
N PRO A 62 9.80 -3.05 -6.91
CA PRO A 62 10.34 -1.77 -6.43
C PRO A 62 9.70 -1.30 -5.12
N VAL A 63 8.58 -1.89 -4.71
CA VAL A 63 7.83 -1.57 -3.49
C VAL A 63 7.61 -2.85 -2.69
N MET A 64 7.83 -2.77 -1.38
CA MET A 64 7.42 -3.81 -0.44
C MET A 64 6.45 -3.21 0.58
N HIS A 65 5.46 -3.99 0.96
CA HIS A 65 4.50 -3.64 2.00
C HIS A 65 4.80 -4.44 3.27
N CYS A 66 5.02 -3.74 4.37
CA CYS A 66 5.24 -4.33 5.69
C CYS A 66 4.05 -5.17 6.14
N GLU A 67 4.33 -6.14 6.97
CA GLU A 67 3.30 -6.88 7.70
C GLU A 67 2.54 -5.91 8.63
N LYS A 68 1.23 -5.95 8.57
CA LYS A 68 0.35 -4.93 9.16
C LYS A 68 0.29 -4.91 10.70
N HIS A 69 0.61 -6.03 11.38
CA HIS A 69 0.60 -6.08 12.85
C HIS A 69 1.70 -5.23 13.50
N ILE A 70 2.70 -4.78 12.73
CA ILE A 70 3.73 -3.86 13.24
C ILE A 70 3.07 -2.60 13.82
N GLY A 71 2.13 -1.98 13.09
CA GLY A 71 1.41 -0.79 13.57
C GLY A 71 0.56 -1.07 14.82
N GLU A 72 -0.03 -2.25 14.92
CA GLU A 72 -0.76 -2.68 16.11
C GLU A 72 0.17 -2.82 17.33
N ALA A 73 1.32 -3.49 17.17
CA ALA A 73 2.31 -3.65 18.23
C ALA A 73 2.82 -2.29 18.72
N ILE A 74 3.10 -1.34 17.81
CA ILE A 74 3.49 0.03 18.18
C ILE A 74 2.39 0.69 19.04
N SER A 75 1.13 0.60 18.61
CA SER A 75 0.01 1.20 19.34
C SER A 75 -0.14 0.64 20.76
N LYS A 76 0.14 -0.65 20.92
CA LYS A 76 0.15 -1.34 22.23
C LYS A 76 1.39 -1.04 23.07
N ASN A 77 2.33 -0.25 22.56
CA ASN A 77 3.62 0.04 23.18
C ASN A 77 4.53 -1.21 23.31
N GLU A 78 4.34 -2.18 22.42
CA GLU A 78 5.19 -3.37 22.26
C GLU A 78 6.38 -3.03 21.32
N THR A 79 7.15 -2.01 21.72
CA THR A 79 8.14 -1.35 20.87
C THR A 79 9.23 -2.30 20.39
N ASP A 80 9.78 -3.14 21.29
CA ASP A 80 10.88 -4.06 20.94
C ASP A 80 10.43 -5.09 19.89
N GLU A 81 9.23 -5.62 20.02
CA GLU A 81 8.65 -6.54 19.04
C GLU A 81 8.43 -5.83 17.69
N ALA A 82 7.80 -4.67 17.71
CA ALA A 82 7.55 -3.89 16.50
C ALA A 82 8.84 -3.57 15.74
N LEU A 83 9.90 -3.13 16.45
CA LEU A 83 11.20 -2.82 15.84
C LEU A 83 11.90 -4.07 15.30
N CYS A 84 11.81 -5.20 16.01
CA CYS A 84 12.35 -6.46 15.53
C CYS A 84 11.68 -6.88 14.20
N LEU A 85 10.35 -6.91 14.16
CA LEU A 85 9.59 -7.27 12.96
C LEU A 85 9.84 -6.26 11.82
N PHE A 86 9.91 -4.98 12.12
CA PHE A 86 10.18 -3.94 11.13
C PHE A 86 11.56 -4.11 10.49
N LYS A 87 12.61 -4.41 11.26
CA LYS A 87 13.97 -4.68 10.74
C LYS A 87 13.99 -5.90 9.82
N ILE A 88 13.23 -6.94 10.12
CA ILE A 88 13.10 -8.12 9.24
C ILE A 88 12.48 -7.68 7.89
N ASN A 89 11.42 -6.85 7.92
CA ASN A 89 10.81 -6.32 6.69
C ASN A 89 11.79 -5.43 5.91
N CYS A 90 12.56 -4.57 6.58
CA CYS A 90 13.58 -3.74 5.93
C CYS A 90 14.67 -4.58 5.25
N ASN A 91 15.19 -5.61 5.94
CA ASN A 91 16.18 -6.52 5.37
C ASN A 91 15.66 -7.21 4.13
N MET A 92 14.45 -7.79 4.19
CA MET A 92 13.82 -8.45 3.06
C MET A 92 13.61 -7.49 1.89
N ALA A 93 13.11 -6.27 2.16
CA ALA A 93 12.92 -5.24 1.14
C ALA A 93 14.24 -4.87 0.43
N GLN A 94 15.33 -4.71 1.18
CA GLN A 94 16.66 -4.45 0.63
C GLN A 94 17.13 -5.60 -0.26
N GLU A 95 17.00 -6.84 0.21
CA GLU A 95 17.45 -8.04 -0.53
C GLU A 95 16.68 -8.28 -1.82
N ILE A 96 15.40 -7.92 -1.90
CA ILE A 96 14.61 -7.99 -3.15
C ILE A 96 14.76 -6.73 -4.02
N ASN A 97 15.66 -5.82 -3.68
CA ASN A 97 15.91 -4.55 -4.35
C ASN A 97 14.70 -3.61 -4.41
N ALA A 98 13.83 -3.62 -3.40
CA ALA A 98 12.83 -2.60 -3.23
C ALA A 98 13.50 -1.26 -2.87
N SER A 99 12.92 -0.16 -3.33
CA SER A 99 13.35 1.20 -2.98
C SER A 99 12.37 1.91 -2.05
N LYS A 100 11.17 1.37 -1.93
CA LYS A 100 10.08 1.89 -1.11
C LYS A 100 9.55 0.82 -0.18
N LEU A 101 9.24 1.22 1.06
CA LEU A 101 8.66 0.36 2.08
C LEU A 101 7.38 1.00 2.60
N VAL A 102 6.25 0.37 2.34
CA VAL A 102 4.93 0.82 2.83
C VAL A 102 4.68 0.27 4.22
N ILE A 103 4.16 1.09 5.11
CA ILE A 103 3.76 0.69 6.45
C ILE A 103 2.34 1.14 6.79
N HIS A 104 1.54 0.25 7.37
CA HIS A 104 0.42 0.61 8.21
C HIS A 104 0.99 1.08 9.55
N LEU A 105 1.17 2.40 9.72
CA LEU A 105 1.72 2.93 10.97
C LEU A 105 0.77 2.71 12.15
N TRP A 106 -0.51 2.53 11.89
CA TRP A 106 -1.57 2.13 12.83
C TRP A 106 -2.44 1.04 12.19
N ASP A 107 -3.17 0.31 13.05
CA ASP A 107 -4.09 -0.75 12.61
C ASP A 107 -5.53 -0.24 12.51
N GLY A 108 -6.08 0.44 11.86
CA GLY A 108 -7.42 0.98 11.66
C GLY A 108 -8.59 0.49 12.54
N ILE A 109 -8.51 -0.67 13.12
CA ILE A 109 -9.60 -1.24 13.92
C ILE A 109 -9.37 -1.08 15.42
N THR A 110 -8.18 -1.42 15.90
CA THR A 110 -7.89 -1.53 17.33
C THR A 110 -6.84 -0.54 17.80
N SER A 111 -5.92 -0.15 16.96
CA SER A 111 -4.71 0.57 17.33
C SER A 111 -4.73 2.08 17.12
N ASP A 112 -5.63 2.62 16.30
CA ASP A 112 -5.68 4.05 16.04
C ASP A 112 -6.03 4.90 17.28
N GLN A 113 -6.60 4.28 18.32
CA GLN A 113 -6.88 4.92 19.60
C GLN A 113 -5.60 5.38 20.33
N ASN A 114 -4.48 4.72 20.07
CA ASN A 114 -3.18 4.99 20.70
C ASN A 114 -2.20 5.62 19.70
N PHE A 115 -2.68 6.35 18.73
CA PHE A 115 -1.90 6.94 17.65
C PHE A 115 -0.67 7.72 18.12
N GLN A 116 -0.70 8.29 19.31
CA GLN A 116 0.45 8.99 19.90
C GLN A 116 1.67 8.06 20.13
N ASN A 117 1.46 6.77 20.32
CA ASN A 117 2.58 5.81 20.38
C ASN A 117 3.20 5.65 18.98
N ASN A 118 2.36 5.54 17.95
CA ASN A 118 2.78 5.41 16.55
C ASN A 118 3.51 6.67 16.07
N LEU A 119 2.95 7.84 16.39
CA LEU A 119 3.56 9.13 16.08
C LEU A 119 4.99 9.24 16.67
N ARG A 120 5.16 8.91 17.96
CA ARG A 120 6.48 9.00 18.61
C ARG A 120 7.52 8.06 18.01
N LEU A 121 7.12 6.85 17.62
CA LEU A 121 8.07 5.84 17.11
C LEU A 121 8.45 6.07 15.65
N TYR A 122 7.67 6.86 14.90
CA TYR A 122 7.89 7.04 13.45
C TYR A 122 9.34 7.43 13.11
N LYS A 123 9.95 8.32 13.89
CA LYS A 123 11.32 8.79 13.61
C LYS A 123 12.35 7.65 13.65
N GLU A 124 12.23 6.75 14.60
CA GLU A 124 13.11 5.58 14.68
C GLU A 124 12.88 4.61 13.52
N LEU A 125 11.62 4.39 13.11
CA LEU A 125 11.31 3.59 11.92
C LEU A 125 11.89 4.21 10.65
N GLU A 126 11.80 5.53 10.50
CA GLU A 126 12.39 6.26 9.37
C GLU A 126 13.92 6.11 9.34
N GLU A 127 14.61 6.26 10.46
CA GLU A 127 16.05 6.09 10.58
C GLU A 127 16.48 4.66 10.26
N ILE A 128 15.75 3.66 10.75
CA ILE A 128 16.00 2.26 10.42
C ILE A 128 15.83 2.05 8.91
N SER A 129 14.69 2.42 8.32
CA SER A 129 14.45 2.21 6.88
C SER A 129 15.51 2.89 6.01
N ASN A 130 15.91 4.11 6.36
CA ASN A 130 16.98 4.84 5.68
C ASN A 130 18.33 4.12 5.74
N SER A 131 18.63 3.42 6.85
CA SER A 131 19.86 2.64 6.98
C SER A 131 19.92 1.44 6.02
N TYR A 132 18.76 0.96 5.55
CA TYR A 132 18.63 -0.06 4.50
C TYR A 132 18.49 0.53 3.09
N GLY A 133 18.56 1.86 2.94
CA GLY A 133 18.39 2.55 1.66
C GLY A 133 16.95 2.60 1.16
N LEU A 134 15.97 2.47 2.06
CA LEU A 134 14.55 2.42 1.76
C LEU A 134 13.87 3.76 2.05
N CYS A 135 12.95 4.18 1.18
CA CYS A 135 12.02 5.27 1.45
C CYS A 135 10.80 4.73 2.18
N LEU A 136 10.61 5.09 3.45
CA LEU A 136 9.43 4.71 4.24
C LEU A 136 8.21 5.52 3.82
N LEU A 137 7.08 4.84 3.55
CA LEU A 137 5.82 5.44 3.15
C LEU A 137 4.72 5.05 4.14
N VAL A 138 4.06 6.05 4.73
CA VAL A 138 2.93 5.81 5.64
C VAL A 138 1.62 5.83 4.86
N GLU A 139 0.82 4.77 4.99
CA GLU A 139 -0.47 4.66 4.33
C GLU A 139 -1.59 5.36 5.11
N ASN A 140 -2.60 5.90 4.39
CA ASN A 140 -3.83 6.46 4.97
C ASN A 140 -4.80 5.37 5.42
N VAL A 141 -4.33 4.47 6.30
CA VAL A 141 -5.11 3.35 6.80
C VAL A 141 -6.41 3.82 7.44
N VAL A 142 -7.49 3.10 7.22
CA VAL A 142 -8.79 3.40 7.85
C VAL A 142 -8.66 3.53 9.37
N CYS A 143 -9.49 4.39 9.95
CA CYS A 143 -9.54 4.63 11.39
C CYS A 143 -10.91 4.25 11.94
N ASN A 144 -10.94 3.76 13.17
CA ASN A 144 -12.18 3.51 13.90
C ASN A 144 -12.48 4.65 14.90
N ALA A 145 -11.46 5.19 15.52
CA ALA A 145 -11.56 6.28 16.50
C ALA A 145 -11.02 7.63 15.99
N GLY A 146 -10.07 7.60 15.08
CA GLY A 146 -9.40 8.77 14.52
C GLY A 146 -9.89 9.14 13.10
N ASN A 147 -9.01 9.84 12.38
CA ASN A 147 -9.23 10.29 11.01
C ASN A 147 -7.88 10.20 10.26
N PRO A 148 -7.74 9.38 9.21
CA PRO A 148 -6.47 9.17 8.51
C PRO A 148 -5.80 10.46 8.05
N MET A 149 -6.53 11.36 7.43
CA MET A 149 -5.96 12.62 6.93
C MET A 149 -5.52 13.55 8.05
N LYS A 150 -6.19 13.50 9.20
CA LYS A 150 -5.74 14.22 10.40
C LYS A 150 -4.46 13.61 10.97
N HIS A 151 -4.34 12.29 11.00
CA HIS A 151 -3.10 11.62 11.40
C HIS A 151 -1.92 12.01 10.49
N TRP A 152 -2.16 12.16 9.18
CA TRP A 152 -1.15 12.64 8.26
C TRP A 152 -0.72 14.08 8.53
N LEU A 153 -1.66 14.97 8.89
CA LEU A 153 -1.32 16.33 9.32
C LEU A 153 -0.44 16.33 10.56
N GLU A 154 -0.82 15.58 11.60
CA GLU A 154 -0.05 15.46 12.84
C GLU A 154 1.37 14.91 12.58
N LEU A 155 1.47 13.91 11.69
CA LEU A 155 2.76 13.33 11.26
C LEU A 155 3.61 14.36 10.52
N ALA A 156 3.04 15.10 9.57
CA ALA A 156 3.78 16.10 8.79
C ALA A 156 4.22 17.30 9.63
N GLU A 157 3.42 17.71 10.62
CA GLU A 157 3.79 18.74 11.58
C GLU A 157 5.00 18.33 12.43
N CYS A 158 5.07 17.05 12.86
CA CYS A 158 6.19 16.51 13.63
C CYS A 158 7.40 16.17 12.75
N TYR A 159 7.16 15.72 11.52
CA TYR A 159 8.17 15.18 10.61
C TYR A 159 8.01 15.75 9.19
N PRO A 160 8.51 16.98 8.93
CA PRO A 160 8.28 17.68 7.66
C PRO A 160 8.81 16.97 6.41
N GLY A 161 9.66 15.96 6.57
CA GLY A 161 10.20 15.15 5.45
C GLY A 161 9.46 13.85 5.19
N ILE A 162 8.36 13.59 5.89
CA ILE A 162 7.62 12.33 5.80
C ILE A 162 7.06 12.08 4.40
N ASN A 163 7.02 10.80 4.00
CA ASN A 163 6.44 10.39 2.73
C ASN A 163 5.25 9.47 2.95
N PHE A 164 4.29 9.53 2.01
CA PHE A 164 3.02 8.84 2.10
C PHE A 164 2.72 7.98 0.88
N VAL A 165 1.91 6.95 1.10
CA VAL A 165 1.17 6.25 0.07
C VAL A 165 -0.32 6.52 0.24
N PHE A 166 -1.00 6.95 -0.83
CA PHE A 166 -2.43 7.24 -0.80
C PHE A 166 -3.23 6.08 -1.37
N ASP A 167 -4.02 5.43 -0.52
CA ASP A 167 -4.96 4.38 -0.90
C ASP A 167 -6.34 4.99 -1.20
N THR A 168 -6.83 4.76 -2.42
CA THR A 168 -8.10 5.32 -2.91
C THR A 168 -9.32 4.74 -2.18
N LYS A 169 -9.31 3.43 -1.85
CA LYS A 169 -10.40 2.77 -1.11
C LYS A 169 -10.50 3.30 0.32
N MET A 170 -9.35 3.42 1.00
CA MET A 170 -9.31 3.89 2.37
C MET A 170 -9.76 5.34 2.47
N ALA A 171 -9.36 6.17 1.51
CA ALA A 171 -9.87 7.54 1.39
C ALA A 171 -11.38 7.58 1.09
N ALA A 172 -11.88 6.71 0.20
CA ALA A 172 -13.31 6.63 -0.11
C ALA A 172 -14.14 6.15 1.09
N PHE A 173 -13.64 5.18 1.86
CA PHE A 173 -14.28 4.68 3.09
C PHE A 173 -14.53 5.80 4.10
N HIS A 174 -13.60 6.76 4.23
CA HIS A 174 -13.73 7.93 5.09
C HIS A 174 -14.31 9.17 4.39
N GLN A 175 -14.76 9.05 3.11
CA GLN A 175 -15.20 10.17 2.29
C GLN A 175 -14.16 11.29 2.17
N GLN A 176 -12.88 10.93 2.08
CA GLN A 176 -11.74 11.84 2.08
C GLN A 176 -11.03 11.96 0.72
N LEU A 177 -11.55 11.35 -0.36
CA LEU A 177 -10.99 11.51 -1.71
C LEU A 177 -10.91 12.98 -2.13
N GLU A 178 -11.95 13.77 -1.82
CA GLU A 178 -12.02 15.18 -2.18
C GLU A 178 -10.95 16.03 -1.48
N LEU A 179 -10.49 15.61 -0.30
CA LEU A 179 -9.42 16.32 0.43
C LEU A 179 -8.12 16.33 -0.36
N LEU A 180 -7.83 15.27 -1.11
CA LEU A 180 -6.64 15.21 -1.97
C LEU A 180 -6.61 16.37 -2.98
N TYR A 181 -7.77 16.87 -3.42
CA TYR A 181 -7.91 17.94 -4.42
C TYR A 181 -8.03 19.33 -3.80
N SER A 182 -8.14 19.42 -2.48
CA SER A 182 -8.41 20.67 -1.76
C SER A 182 -7.16 21.52 -1.58
N GLU A 183 -7.35 22.83 -1.40
CA GLU A 183 -6.27 23.76 -1.08
C GLU A 183 -5.62 23.47 0.29
N GLU A 184 -6.38 22.94 1.24
CA GLU A 184 -5.92 22.58 2.58
C GLU A 184 -4.85 21.49 2.54
N TYR A 185 -4.98 20.52 1.62
CA TYR A 185 -4.08 19.37 1.49
C TYR A 185 -3.12 19.47 0.30
N LYS A 186 -3.02 20.65 -0.35
CA LYS A 186 -2.14 20.82 -1.51
C LYS A 186 -0.66 20.53 -1.23
N TRP A 187 -0.22 20.69 0.00
CA TRP A 187 1.13 20.38 0.43
C TRP A 187 1.51 18.92 0.16
N LEU A 188 0.56 17.98 0.21
CA LEU A 188 0.82 16.56 -0.09
C LEU A 188 1.45 16.33 -1.47
N TRP A 189 1.02 17.08 -2.47
CA TRP A 189 1.49 16.92 -3.84
C TRP A 189 2.39 18.07 -4.30
N GLN A 190 2.27 19.30 -3.78
CA GLN A 190 3.17 20.40 -4.09
C GLN A 190 4.57 20.17 -3.53
N ASP A 191 4.67 19.68 -2.31
CA ASP A 191 5.95 19.42 -1.65
C ASP A 191 6.43 17.98 -1.91
N GLY A 192 5.64 17.21 -2.66
CA GLY A 192 6.01 15.88 -3.13
C GLY A 192 6.02 14.80 -2.05
N HIS A 193 5.15 14.89 -1.05
CA HIS A 193 5.02 13.89 0.01
C HIS A 193 4.42 12.57 -0.45
N ILE A 194 3.51 12.58 -1.43
CA ILE A 194 2.95 11.33 -1.97
C ILE A 194 3.92 10.72 -2.98
N LYS A 195 4.46 9.56 -2.62
CA LYS A 195 5.45 8.81 -3.42
C LYS A 195 4.88 7.53 -4.04
N HIS A 196 3.64 7.19 -3.69
CA HIS A 196 2.99 5.99 -4.17
C HIS A 196 1.48 6.10 -4.04
N TYR A 197 0.74 5.38 -4.90
CA TYR A 197 -0.71 5.26 -4.83
C TYR A 197 -1.13 3.79 -4.84
N HIS A 198 -2.04 3.41 -3.93
CA HIS A 198 -2.79 2.18 -4.03
C HIS A 198 -4.12 2.44 -4.73
N ILE A 199 -4.38 1.71 -5.79
CA ILE A 199 -5.55 1.86 -6.64
C ILE A 199 -6.46 0.65 -6.48
N ASN A 200 -7.58 0.86 -5.87
CA ASN A 200 -8.67 -0.10 -5.73
C ASN A 200 -9.98 0.66 -5.54
N ASP A 201 -11.10 0.03 -5.88
CA ASP A 201 -12.40 0.67 -5.80
C ASP A 201 -13.14 0.34 -4.50
N TYR A 202 -14.16 1.13 -4.18
CA TYR A 202 -14.98 0.99 -2.98
C TYR A 202 -16.45 1.26 -3.31
N ALA A 203 -17.34 0.35 -2.89
CA ALA A 203 -18.79 0.44 -3.15
C ALA A 203 -19.63 0.76 -1.92
N GLY A 204 -19.00 1.01 -0.76
CA GLY A 204 -19.69 1.34 0.49
C GLY A 204 -19.93 2.84 0.68
N GLY A 205 -20.63 3.14 1.77
CA GLY A 205 -20.81 4.49 2.31
C GLY A 205 -19.74 4.84 3.37
N TYR A 206 -19.96 5.93 4.09
CA TYR A 206 -19.05 6.39 5.14
C TYR A 206 -18.90 5.34 6.25
N MET A 207 -17.67 4.87 6.46
CA MET A 207 -17.30 3.88 7.48
C MET A 207 -18.16 2.60 7.46
N GLU A 208 -18.57 2.15 6.27
CA GLU A 208 -19.36 0.93 6.11
C GLU A 208 -18.44 -0.30 6.10
N TRP A 209 -18.04 -0.74 7.30
CA TRP A 209 -17.04 -1.79 7.53
C TRP A 209 -17.32 -3.12 6.81
N GLU A 210 -18.59 -3.52 6.70
CA GLU A 210 -19.00 -4.74 6.01
C GLU A 210 -18.67 -4.72 4.51
N LYS A 211 -18.52 -3.54 3.93
CA LYS A 211 -18.16 -3.32 2.52
C LYS A 211 -16.69 -2.97 2.31
N LEU A 212 -15.89 -2.90 3.37
CA LEU A 212 -14.47 -2.60 3.27
C LEU A 212 -13.70 -3.78 2.67
N ARG A 213 -13.64 -3.80 1.35
CA ARG A 213 -12.87 -4.76 0.56
C ARG A 213 -12.31 -4.09 -0.68
N SER A 214 -11.17 -4.60 -1.18
CA SER A 214 -10.51 -4.09 -2.38
C SER A 214 -11.24 -4.59 -3.62
N LEU A 215 -11.97 -3.72 -4.30
CA LEU A 215 -12.69 -4.00 -5.53
C LEU A 215 -11.85 -3.64 -6.75
N PRO A 216 -12.03 -4.32 -7.89
CA PRO A 216 -11.45 -3.89 -9.16
C PRO A 216 -12.02 -2.54 -9.60
N LEU A 217 -11.22 -1.78 -10.36
CA LEU A 217 -11.62 -0.48 -10.89
C LEU A 217 -12.92 -0.57 -11.69
N GLY A 218 -13.87 0.30 -11.35
CA GLY A 218 -15.19 0.36 -11.97
C GLY A 218 -16.23 -0.57 -11.36
N ALA A 219 -15.88 -1.32 -10.30
CA ALA A 219 -16.82 -2.16 -9.54
C ALA A 219 -17.38 -1.46 -8.30
N GLY A 220 -16.93 -0.27 -8.00
CA GLY A 220 -17.39 0.57 -6.90
C GLY A 220 -17.89 1.95 -7.35
N ASN A 221 -17.69 2.95 -6.51
CA ASN A 221 -18.25 4.30 -6.68
C ASN A 221 -17.17 5.39 -6.85
N ILE A 222 -15.87 5.04 -6.92
CA ILE A 222 -14.80 6.02 -7.04
C ILE A 222 -14.77 6.58 -8.47
N ASP A 223 -14.80 7.91 -8.61
CA ASP A 223 -14.62 8.60 -9.89
C ASP A 223 -13.12 8.60 -10.29
N PHE A 224 -12.68 7.50 -10.89
CA PHE A 224 -11.30 7.37 -11.37
C PHE A 224 -10.96 8.34 -12.51
N LYS A 225 -11.94 8.79 -13.29
CA LYS A 225 -11.70 9.81 -14.31
C LYS A 225 -11.26 11.13 -13.66
N LYS A 226 -11.97 11.56 -12.61
CA LYS A 226 -11.59 12.73 -11.82
C LYS A 226 -10.23 12.53 -11.14
N PHE A 227 -10.02 11.36 -10.52
CA PHE A 227 -8.77 11.04 -9.85
C PHE A 227 -7.57 11.13 -10.81
N PHE A 228 -7.61 10.47 -11.97
CA PHE A 228 -6.50 10.50 -12.92
C PHE A 228 -6.33 11.84 -13.61
N SER A 229 -7.41 12.61 -13.82
CA SER A 229 -7.30 14.01 -14.26
C SER A 229 -6.51 14.86 -13.25
N PHE A 230 -6.71 14.63 -11.96
CA PHE A 230 -5.91 15.28 -10.93
C PHE A 230 -4.45 14.80 -10.95
N ILE A 231 -4.20 13.50 -11.04
CA ILE A 231 -2.84 12.92 -11.16
C ILE A 231 -2.06 13.57 -12.29
N HIS A 232 -2.71 13.77 -13.44
CA HIS A 232 -2.11 14.44 -14.58
C HIS A 232 -1.82 15.92 -14.31
N LYS A 233 -2.79 16.62 -13.71
CA LYS A 233 -2.66 18.05 -13.34
C LYS A 233 -1.44 18.29 -12.44
N VAL A 234 -1.20 17.41 -11.46
CA VAL A 234 -0.07 17.52 -10.53
C VAL A 234 1.23 16.92 -11.09
N LYS A 235 1.19 16.39 -12.32
CA LYS A 235 2.34 15.78 -13.02
C LYS A 235 3.02 14.65 -12.24
N TYR A 236 2.23 13.87 -11.52
CA TYR A 236 2.76 12.70 -10.84
C TYR A 236 3.28 11.68 -11.86
N ASN A 237 4.46 11.12 -11.65
CA ASN A 237 5.12 10.23 -12.60
C ASN A 237 5.86 9.05 -11.95
N ASP A 238 5.42 8.63 -10.78
CA ASP A 238 6.01 7.52 -10.04
C ASP A 238 5.14 6.26 -10.13
N THR A 239 4.94 5.49 -9.08
CA THR A 239 4.33 4.15 -9.08
C THR A 239 2.88 4.15 -8.60
N PHE A 240 2.08 3.28 -9.20
CA PHE A 240 0.74 2.89 -8.76
C PHE A 240 0.72 1.40 -8.51
N THR A 241 0.07 0.92 -7.46
CA THR A 241 -0.19 -0.50 -7.23
C THR A 241 -1.69 -0.78 -7.32
N ILE A 242 -2.08 -1.76 -8.12
CA ILE A 242 -3.44 -2.31 -8.13
C ILE A 242 -3.56 -3.34 -7.00
N GLU A 243 -4.49 -3.12 -6.08
CA GLU A 243 -4.73 -3.99 -4.92
C GLU A 243 -6.05 -4.77 -4.99
N ALA A 244 -6.73 -4.76 -6.12
CA ALA A 244 -8.02 -5.46 -6.27
C ALA A 244 -7.87 -6.96 -5.94
N THR A 245 -8.69 -7.46 -5.03
CA THR A 245 -8.74 -8.88 -4.70
C THR A 245 -9.21 -9.69 -5.90
N ALA A 246 -8.39 -10.61 -6.37
CA ALA A 246 -8.60 -11.32 -7.64
C ALA A 246 -8.99 -12.79 -7.50
N PHE A 247 -9.43 -13.24 -6.33
CA PHE A 247 -9.81 -14.64 -6.15
C PHE A 247 -11.24 -14.90 -6.63
N ASN A 248 -11.38 -15.90 -7.50
CA ASN A 248 -12.67 -16.44 -7.88
C ASN A 248 -13.23 -17.39 -6.77
N GLN A 249 -14.43 -17.92 -6.99
CA GLN A 249 -15.09 -18.81 -6.02
C GLN A 249 -14.33 -20.12 -5.75
N ASN A 250 -13.44 -20.52 -6.66
CA ASN A 250 -12.62 -21.73 -6.53
C ASN A 250 -11.26 -21.44 -5.85
N GLY A 251 -11.00 -20.18 -5.47
CA GLY A 251 -9.72 -19.75 -4.90
C GLY A 251 -8.60 -19.57 -5.93
N GLU A 252 -8.93 -19.59 -7.23
CA GLU A 252 -8.00 -19.30 -8.31
C GLU A 252 -7.93 -17.80 -8.58
N VAL A 253 -6.81 -17.33 -9.10
CA VAL A 253 -6.60 -15.92 -9.43
C VAL A 253 -7.22 -15.58 -10.79
N ASP A 254 -8.09 -14.59 -10.84
CA ASP A 254 -8.64 -14.03 -12.08
C ASP A 254 -7.65 -13.01 -12.68
N THR A 255 -6.70 -13.52 -13.46
CA THR A 255 -5.68 -12.69 -14.13
C THR A 255 -6.28 -11.78 -15.20
N ASP A 256 -7.38 -12.17 -15.83
CA ASP A 256 -8.07 -11.36 -16.84
C ASP A 256 -8.71 -10.11 -16.18
N MET A 257 -9.30 -10.26 -15.00
CA MET A 257 -9.84 -9.12 -14.25
C MET A 257 -8.72 -8.14 -13.88
N LEU A 258 -7.57 -8.61 -13.39
CA LEU A 258 -6.43 -7.76 -13.07
C LEU A 258 -5.87 -7.07 -14.32
N ASN A 259 -5.74 -7.79 -15.44
CA ASN A 259 -5.27 -7.23 -16.70
C ASN A 259 -6.18 -6.10 -17.19
N ARG A 260 -7.50 -6.24 -17.08
CA ARG A 260 -8.43 -5.14 -17.35
C ARG A 260 -8.19 -3.92 -16.43
N CYS A 261 -7.87 -4.13 -15.15
CA CYS A 261 -7.52 -3.02 -14.25
C CYS A 261 -6.25 -2.30 -14.71
N PHE A 262 -5.20 -3.03 -15.09
CA PHE A 262 -3.95 -2.42 -15.60
C PHE A 262 -4.20 -1.64 -16.90
N GLU A 263 -4.98 -2.19 -17.82
CA GLU A 263 -5.34 -1.52 -19.06
C GLU A 263 -6.14 -0.25 -18.83
N ASN A 264 -7.12 -0.28 -17.92
CA ASN A 264 -7.92 0.89 -17.54
C ASN A 264 -7.03 2.01 -16.97
N VAL A 265 -6.12 1.68 -16.05
CA VAL A 265 -5.19 2.70 -15.50
C VAL A 265 -4.30 3.28 -16.61
N ARG A 266 -3.76 2.42 -17.50
CA ARG A 266 -2.97 2.91 -18.64
C ARG A 266 -3.77 3.81 -19.59
N HIS A 267 -5.04 3.49 -19.79
CA HIS A 267 -5.95 4.30 -20.61
C HIS A 267 -6.15 5.68 -19.97
N TYR A 268 -6.51 5.73 -18.69
CA TYR A 268 -6.63 7.00 -17.95
C TYR A 268 -5.35 7.85 -17.99
N LEU A 269 -4.17 7.22 -17.87
CA LEU A 269 -2.89 7.94 -17.90
C LEU A 269 -2.51 8.45 -19.31
N LYS A 270 -3.17 8.00 -20.37
CA LYS A 270 -2.92 8.41 -21.77
C LYS A 270 -3.92 9.43 -22.30
N GLU A 271 -5.17 9.40 -21.83
CA GLU A 271 -6.27 10.21 -22.41
C GLU A 271 -6.30 11.67 -21.97
N ILE A 272 -5.45 12.04 -21.06
CA ILE A 272 -5.35 13.40 -20.52
C ILE A 272 -3.98 13.96 -20.92
#